data_969c6f41c380478e2878732f98430a7e
#
_entry.id   969c6f41c380478e2878732f98430a7e
#
_cell.length_a   1.000
_cell.length_b   1.000
_cell.length_c   1.000
_cell.angle_alpha   90.00
_cell.angle_beta   90.00
_cell.angle_gamma   90.00
#
_symmetry.space_group_name_H-M   'P 1'
#
loop_
_entity.id
_entity.type
_entity.pdbx_description
1 polymer ?
#
loop_
_entity_poly.entity_id
_entity_poly.type
_entity_poly.pdbx_seq_one_letter_code
_entity_poly.pdbx_strand_id
1 'polypeptide(L)'
;HGHHRRQRQMCIRDSPKRLDVVTDIGFAYWHSATFNNDGTKVIFTDEWGGGGRARCRAWDPLDWGADAIYDIVDNKLEFRSHYKMPAPQMETENCVAHNGSIIPIPNRDIFVQAWYQGGLSVMDFTDSSNPIEIAYFDRGPILKDLLISGGYWSTYYYEGYIYGTEIKRGLDVFKLLPSEYLSKEEIAAAKNAYPAQGPRVFNPQQQVPLVWPSAGSE
;
A
#
# COMPACT_ATOMS: atom_id res chain seq x y z
N HIS A 1 48.85 -9.45 2.15
CA HIS A 1 47.83 -8.87 1.22
C HIS A 1 46.54 -8.71 1.98
N GLY A 2 46.38 -7.52 2.58
CA GLY A 2 45.15 -7.16 3.30
C GLY A 2 44.03 -6.87 2.30
N HIS A 3 43.02 -7.73 2.25
CA HIS A 3 41.73 -7.40 1.61
C HIS A 3 41.01 -6.37 2.47
N HIS A 4 41.22 -5.08 2.21
CA HIS A 4 40.33 -4.07 2.69
C HIS A 4 38.97 -4.30 2.00
N ARG A 5 38.05 -4.95 2.70
CA ARG A 5 36.63 -4.87 2.37
C ARG A 5 36.28 -3.38 2.49
N ARG A 6 36.23 -2.69 1.35
CA ARG A 6 35.66 -1.33 1.32
C ARG A 6 34.22 -1.47 1.77
N GLN A 7 33.99 -1.12 3.01
CA GLN A 7 32.63 -0.86 3.48
C GLN A 7 32.06 0.16 2.51
N ARG A 8 30.98 -0.17 1.82
CA ARG A 8 30.26 0.80 1.00
C ARG A 8 29.76 1.86 1.98
N GLN A 9 30.53 2.91 2.14
CA GLN A 9 30.04 4.10 2.81
C GLN A 9 28.95 4.66 1.91
N MET A 10 27.77 4.84 2.48
CA MET A 10 26.62 5.49 1.84
C MET A 10 26.85 7.00 1.64
N CYS A 11 28.10 7.42 1.66
CA CYS A 11 28.55 8.80 1.47
C CYS A 11 29.52 8.81 0.29
N ILE A 12 28.99 8.90 -0.90
CA ILE A 12 29.84 8.96 -2.07
C ILE A 12 29.55 10.24 -2.79
N ARG A 13 30.60 11.01 -3.02
CA ARG A 13 30.72 12.11 -3.98
C ARG A 13 29.52 13.00 -4.14
N ASP A 14 28.35 12.86 -4.10
CA ASP A 14 27.15 13.68 -4.08
C ASP A 14 26.15 13.00 -3.17
N SER A 15 26.58 12.84 -1.96
CA SER A 15 26.12 11.89 -0.94
C SER A 15 24.66 12.05 -0.62
N PRO A 16 23.83 11.01 -0.72
CA PRO A 16 22.53 11.01 -0.06
C PRO A 16 22.75 11.26 1.44
N LYS A 17 22.16 12.32 1.95
CA LYS A 17 22.14 12.63 3.38
C LYS A 17 20.88 12.02 3.98
N ARG A 18 21.02 11.16 4.98
CA ARG A 18 19.86 10.69 5.76
C ARG A 18 19.26 11.87 6.53
N LEU A 19 18.04 12.22 6.22
CA LEU A 19 17.30 13.32 6.85
C LEU A 19 16.61 12.89 8.13
N ASP A 20 16.10 11.64 8.15
CA ASP A 20 15.37 11.10 9.27
C ASP A 20 15.46 9.58 9.37
N VAL A 21 15.00 9.03 10.48
CA VAL A 21 14.79 7.61 10.73
C VAL A 21 13.70 7.43 11.77
N VAL A 22 12.75 6.57 11.49
CA VAL A 22 11.69 6.18 12.42
C VAL A 22 11.75 4.69 12.71
N THR A 23 11.26 4.30 13.86
CA THR A 23 11.09 2.91 14.27
C THR A 23 9.72 2.76 14.91
N ASP A 24 9.14 1.58 14.79
CA ASP A 24 7.90 1.21 15.46
C ASP A 24 8.12 -0.11 16.20
N ILE A 25 7.81 -0.14 17.48
CA ILE A 25 8.03 -1.32 18.33
C ILE A 25 7.09 -2.48 17.94
N GLY A 26 5.93 -2.17 17.36
CA GLY A 26 4.96 -3.14 16.87
C GLY A 26 5.37 -3.77 15.53
N PHE A 27 6.30 -3.14 14.80
CA PHE A 27 6.73 -3.61 13.48
C PHE A 27 7.90 -4.56 13.58
N ALA A 28 7.75 -5.73 12.96
CA ALA A 28 8.77 -6.77 12.93
C ALA A 28 9.53 -6.82 11.59
N TYR A 29 8.93 -6.34 10.48
CA TYR A 29 9.52 -6.45 9.15
C TYR A 29 9.05 -5.32 8.23
N TRP A 30 9.69 -4.16 8.33
CA TRP A 30 9.47 -3.02 7.43
C TRP A 30 9.71 -3.45 5.99
N HIS A 31 8.67 -3.39 5.15
CA HIS A 31 8.74 -4.01 3.83
C HIS A 31 8.65 -3.00 2.70
N SER A 32 7.61 -2.21 2.63
CA SER A 32 7.42 -1.23 1.56
C SER A 32 7.13 0.16 2.10
N ALA A 33 7.37 1.17 1.27
CA ALA A 33 7.03 2.56 1.53
C ALA A 33 6.31 3.13 0.32
N THR A 34 5.08 3.59 0.49
CA THR A 34 4.28 4.18 -0.59
C THR A 34 3.88 5.60 -0.22
N PHE A 35 4.30 6.57 -1.02
CA PHE A 35 3.93 7.96 -0.85
C PHE A 35 2.52 8.22 -1.38
N ASN A 36 1.80 9.19 -0.78
CA ASN A 36 0.64 9.76 -1.42
C ASN A 36 1.03 10.57 -2.67
N ASN A 37 0.04 11.05 -3.43
CA ASN A 37 0.31 11.63 -4.74
C ASN A 37 1.13 12.93 -4.71
N ASP A 38 1.04 13.71 -3.65
CA ASP A 38 1.76 14.97 -3.49
C ASP A 38 3.07 14.85 -2.67
N GLY A 39 3.36 13.65 -2.14
CA GLY A 39 4.57 13.38 -1.37
C GLY A 39 4.57 13.97 0.04
N THR A 40 3.41 14.29 0.59
CA THR A 40 3.26 14.83 1.96
C THR A 40 3.02 13.75 3.01
N LYS A 41 2.68 12.52 2.58
CA LYS A 41 2.45 11.36 3.44
C LYS A 41 3.15 10.14 2.90
N VAL A 42 3.43 9.20 3.78
CA VAL A 42 3.97 7.88 3.42
C VAL A 42 3.34 6.79 4.28
N ILE A 43 3.02 5.68 3.63
CA ILE A 43 2.55 4.44 4.27
C ILE A 43 3.74 3.47 4.27
N PHE A 44 4.09 2.95 5.45
CA PHE A 44 5.00 1.82 5.58
C PHE A 44 4.22 0.56 5.91
N THR A 45 4.59 -0.56 5.32
CA THR A 45 3.96 -1.87 5.59
C THR A 45 4.84 -2.73 6.47
N ASP A 46 4.25 -3.49 7.38
CA ASP A 46 4.91 -4.53 8.17
C ASP A 46 4.58 -5.91 7.59
N GLU A 47 5.46 -6.46 6.79
CA GLU A 47 5.33 -7.84 6.30
C GLU A 47 5.80 -8.85 7.37
N TRP A 48 5.24 -8.82 8.54
CA TRP A 48 5.66 -9.64 9.66
C TRP A 48 5.85 -11.11 9.31
N GLY A 49 7.09 -11.56 9.49
CA GLY A 49 7.46 -12.95 9.23
C GLY A 49 7.41 -13.37 7.77
N GLY A 50 7.52 -12.39 6.82
CA GLY A 50 7.49 -12.65 5.39
C GLY A 50 6.14 -13.20 4.91
N GLY A 51 5.04 -12.73 5.50
CA GLY A 51 3.69 -13.06 5.08
C GLY A 51 3.27 -14.53 5.26
N GLY A 52 4.04 -15.35 5.97
CA GLY A 52 3.78 -16.79 6.07
C GLY A 52 2.84 -17.21 7.20
N ARG A 53 2.28 -16.29 7.99
CA ARG A 53 1.50 -16.59 9.19
C ARG A 53 0.20 -15.81 9.24
N ALA A 54 -0.78 -16.35 10.00
CA ALA A 54 -1.99 -15.63 10.37
C ALA A 54 -1.64 -14.50 11.36
N ARG A 55 -1.91 -13.24 10.96
CA ARG A 55 -1.69 -12.03 11.78
C ARG A 55 -2.86 -11.05 11.72
N CYS A 56 -4.00 -11.47 11.15
CA CYS A 56 -5.23 -10.68 11.05
C CYS A 56 -6.40 -11.35 11.80
N ARG A 57 -6.13 -12.14 12.83
CA ARG A 57 -7.20 -12.77 13.62
C ARG A 57 -7.82 -11.76 14.57
N ALA A 58 -9.04 -12.03 15.03
CA ALA A 58 -9.79 -11.11 15.89
C ALA A 58 -9.07 -10.70 17.20
N TRP A 59 -8.11 -11.50 17.65
CA TRP A 59 -7.33 -11.24 18.87
C TRP A 59 -5.89 -10.78 18.62
N ASP A 60 -5.47 -10.68 17.36
CA ASP A 60 -4.15 -10.14 17.05
C ASP A 60 -4.12 -8.62 17.28
N PRO A 61 -3.05 -8.08 17.85
CA PRO A 61 -2.88 -6.63 17.98
C PRO A 61 -3.03 -5.90 16.64
N LEU A 62 -3.63 -4.71 16.68
CA LEU A 62 -3.93 -3.94 15.48
C LEU A 62 -2.69 -3.33 14.80
N ASP A 63 -1.57 -3.28 15.48
CA ASP A 63 -0.27 -2.85 14.95
C ASP A 63 0.58 -4.00 14.36
N TRP A 64 0.17 -5.26 14.56
CA TRP A 64 0.89 -6.42 14.04
C TRP A 64 0.62 -6.66 12.56
N GLY A 65 1.68 -6.65 11.73
CA GLY A 65 1.53 -6.86 10.30
C GLY A 65 0.58 -5.84 9.67
N ALA A 66 0.63 -4.62 10.14
CA ALA A 66 -0.22 -3.49 9.77
C ALA A 66 0.53 -2.48 8.90
N ASP A 67 -0.14 -1.41 8.52
CA ASP A 67 0.49 -0.20 7.99
C ASP A 67 0.80 0.78 9.10
N ALA A 68 1.86 1.55 8.94
CA ALA A 68 2.11 2.76 9.71
C ALA A 68 2.08 3.96 8.78
N ILE A 69 1.25 4.94 9.10
CA ILE A 69 1.03 6.15 8.31
C ILE A 69 1.76 7.32 8.97
N TYR A 70 2.56 8.00 8.17
CA TYR A 70 3.34 9.17 8.59
C TYR A 70 3.04 10.36 7.69
N ASP A 71 2.93 11.53 8.28
CA ASP A 71 3.03 12.79 7.55
C ASP A 71 4.49 13.20 7.41
N ILE A 72 4.80 13.92 6.34
CA ILE A 72 6.14 14.45 6.07
C ILE A 72 6.10 15.96 6.34
N VAL A 73 6.63 16.37 7.49
CA VAL A 73 6.67 17.77 7.94
C VAL A 73 8.12 18.20 8.05
N ASP A 74 8.52 19.24 7.33
CA ASP A 74 9.90 19.79 7.33
C ASP A 74 10.97 18.69 7.10
N ASN A 75 10.70 17.77 6.17
CA ASN A 75 11.53 16.60 5.86
C ASN A 75 11.72 15.63 7.04
N LYS A 76 10.76 15.59 7.96
CA LYS A 76 10.68 14.67 9.09
C LYS A 76 9.42 13.83 8.98
N LEU A 77 9.51 12.60 9.47
CA LEU A 77 8.41 11.66 9.51
C LEU A 77 7.68 11.79 10.85
N GLU A 78 6.44 12.25 10.82
CA GLU A 78 5.57 12.34 11.99
C GLU A 78 4.53 11.22 11.95
N PHE A 79 4.61 10.30 12.88
CA PHE A 79 3.65 9.21 13.01
C PHE A 79 2.22 9.75 13.25
N ARG A 80 1.25 9.16 12.53
CA ARG A 80 -0.17 9.51 12.68
C ARG A 80 -1.00 8.34 13.20
N SER A 81 -0.97 7.20 12.52
CA SER A 81 -1.79 6.05 12.91
C SER A 81 -1.24 4.74 12.35
N HIS A 82 -1.80 3.65 12.85
CA HIS A 82 -1.75 2.36 12.17
C HIS A 82 -3.06 2.11 11.41
N TYR A 83 -2.94 1.38 10.31
CA TYR A 83 -4.10 0.79 9.64
C TYR A 83 -3.94 -0.72 9.52
N LYS A 84 -4.99 -1.43 9.86
CA LYS A 84 -5.13 -2.86 9.63
C LYS A 84 -6.50 -3.12 9.03
N MET A 85 -6.57 -4.03 8.04
CA MET A 85 -7.84 -4.41 7.46
C MET A 85 -8.84 -4.80 8.56
N PRO A 86 -10.08 -4.29 8.53
CA PRO A 86 -11.00 -4.42 9.67
C PRO A 86 -11.56 -5.84 9.88
N ALA A 87 -11.68 -6.62 8.79
CA ALA A 87 -12.29 -7.94 8.84
C ALA A 87 -11.32 -9.00 9.40
N PRO A 88 -11.59 -9.61 10.57
CA PRO A 88 -10.75 -10.67 11.09
C PRO A 88 -10.70 -11.89 10.16
N GLN A 89 -9.52 -12.48 10.03
CA GLN A 89 -9.26 -13.64 9.20
C GLN A 89 -9.11 -14.91 10.07
N MET A 90 -9.19 -16.08 9.43
CA MET A 90 -9.05 -17.37 10.11
C MET A 90 -7.57 -17.69 10.41
N GLU A 91 -7.34 -18.64 11.31
CA GLU A 91 -5.98 -19.14 11.62
C GLU A 91 -5.31 -19.84 10.44
N THR A 92 -6.08 -20.25 9.44
CA THR A 92 -5.61 -20.91 8.22
C THR A 92 -5.27 -19.95 7.10
N GLU A 93 -5.40 -18.65 7.34
CA GLU A 93 -5.11 -17.57 6.38
C GLU A 93 -3.86 -16.81 6.77
N ASN A 94 -2.80 -16.90 5.95
CA ASN A 94 -1.68 -15.98 6.11
C ASN A 94 -2.14 -14.57 5.71
N CYS A 95 -1.89 -13.61 6.59
CA CYS A 95 -2.39 -12.25 6.42
C CYS A 95 -1.50 -11.26 7.17
N VAL A 96 -0.94 -10.32 6.42
CA VAL A 96 -0.24 -9.11 6.86
C VAL A 96 -0.31 -8.06 5.76
N ALA A 97 -0.02 -6.82 6.09
CA ALA A 97 0.15 -5.74 5.12
C ALA A 97 1.27 -6.05 4.13
N HIS A 98 1.01 -5.88 2.84
CA HIS A 98 1.97 -6.10 1.78
C HIS A 98 1.95 -4.96 0.75
N ASN A 99 2.25 -5.23 -0.51
CA ASN A 99 2.38 -4.21 -1.54
C ASN A 99 1.03 -3.66 -2.00
N GLY A 100 1.04 -2.39 -2.37
CA GLY A 100 -0.12 -1.70 -2.91
C GLY A 100 0.25 -0.52 -3.79
N SER A 101 -0.75 0.21 -4.22
CA SER A 101 -0.58 1.42 -5.03
C SER A 101 -1.65 2.47 -4.74
N ILE A 102 -1.33 3.73 -5.04
CA ILE A 102 -2.29 4.83 -4.94
C ILE A 102 -3.34 4.71 -6.05
N ILE A 103 -4.59 4.96 -5.69
CA ILE A 103 -5.69 5.23 -6.63
C ILE A 103 -5.82 6.75 -6.72
N PRO A 104 -5.53 7.36 -7.87
CA PRO A 104 -5.37 8.81 -7.98
C PRO A 104 -6.73 9.53 -8.05
N ILE A 105 -7.35 9.74 -6.91
CA ILE A 105 -8.58 10.53 -6.79
C ILE A 105 -8.20 11.97 -6.41
N PRO A 106 -8.75 13.00 -7.09
CA PRO A 106 -8.43 14.39 -6.78
C PRO A 106 -8.73 14.74 -5.31
N ASN A 107 -7.76 15.36 -4.64
CA ASN A 107 -7.85 15.81 -3.25
C ASN A 107 -8.14 14.71 -2.20
N ARG A 108 -7.88 13.46 -2.55
CA ARG A 108 -8.00 12.33 -1.63
C ARG A 108 -6.81 11.41 -1.75
N ASP A 109 -6.43 10.83 -0.63
CA ASP A 109 -5.36 9.83 -0.55
C ASP A 109 -5.99 8.44 -0.41
N ILE A 110 -6.12 7.76 -1.55
CA ILE A 110 -6.72 6.42 -1.61
C ILE A 110 -5.63 5.41 -1.99
N PHE A 111 -5.56 4.33 -1.22
CA PHE A 111 -4.57 3.27 -1.39
C PHE A 111 -5.24 1.92 -1.51
N VAL A 112 -4.89 1.13 -2.52
CA VAL A 112 -5.28 -0.27 -2.62
C VAL A 112 -4.11 -1.15 -2.23
N GLN A 113 -4.34 -2.15 -1.38
CA GLN A 113 -3.30 -2.97 -0.78
C GLN A 113 -3.65 -4.44 -0.77
N ALA A 114 -2.62 -5.27 -0.93
CA ALA A 114 -2.67 -6.71 -0.77
C ALA A 114 -2.44 -7.11 0.70
N TRP A 115 -3.24 -8.08 1.18
CA TRP A 115 -3.17 -8.65 2.52
C TRP A 115 -3.03 -10.17 2.48
N TYR A 116 -2.36 -10.72 1.47
CA TYR A 116 -2.27 -12.16 1.25
C TYR A 116 -3.65 -12.82 1.17
N GLN A 117 -3.94 -13.85 1.99
CA GLN A 117 -5.26 -14.49 2.02
C GLN A 117 -6.35 -13.60 2.62
N GLY A 118 -6.01 -12.55 3.37
CA GLY A 118 -6.94 -11.50 3.75
C GLY A 118 -7.49 -10.68 2.58
N GLY A 119 -7.04 -10.98 1.37
CA GLY A 119 -7.58 -10.37 0.17
C GLY A 119 -6.90 -9.05 -0.21
N LEU A 120 -7.69 -8.13 -0.70
CA LEU A 120 -7.28 -6.74 -0.94
C LEU A 120 -8.22 -5.78 -0.22
N SER A 121 -7.65 -4.68 0.24
CA SER A 121 -8.35 -3.59 0.91
C SER A 121 -8.09 -2.29 0.18
N VAL A 122 -9.10 -1.45 0.04
CA VAL A 122 -8.98 -0.08 -0.45
C VAL A 122 -9.21 0.84 0.74
N MET A 123 -8.19 1.59 1.09
CA MET A 123 -8.16 2.48 2.24
C MET A 123 -8.18 3.94 1.80
N ASP A 124 -9.00 4.74 2.47
CA ASP A 124 -8.90 6.19 2.45
C ASP A 124 -8.09 6.65 3.66
N PHE A 125 -6.93 7.28 3.42
CA PHE A 125 -6.06 7.88 4.44
C PHE A 125 -5.88 9.38 4.24
N THR A 126 -6.86 10.03 3.62
CA THR A 126 -6.91 11.50 3.48
C THR A 126 -6.76 12.17 4.85
N ASP A 127 -7.45 11.65 5.86
CA ASP A 127 -7.09 11.89 7.26
C ASP A 127 -6.12 10.81 7.71
N SER A 128 -4.83 11.13 7.75
CA SER A 128 -3.76 10.20 8.13
C SER A 128 -3.87 9.68 9.58
N SER A 129 -4.67 10.35 10.43
CA SER A 129 -4.91 9.94 11.81
C SER A 129 -6.09 8.97 11.95
N ASN A 130 -6.99 8.91 10.95
CA ASN A 130 -8.20 8.09 10.98
C ASN A 130 -8.46 7.42 9.61
N PRO A 131 -7.56 6.54 9.16
CA PRO A 131 -7.75 5.82 7.90
C PRO A 131 -8.97 4.88 7.99
N ILE A 132 -9.74 4.79 6.90
CA ILE A 132 -10.91 3.93 6.82
C ILE A 132 -10.87 3.01 5.61
N GLU A 133 -11.39 1.78 5.74
CA GLU A 133 -11.63 0.91 4.59
C GLU A 133 -12.87 1.39 3.84
N ILE A 134 -12.75 1.54 2.52
CA ILE A 134 -13.84 2.02 1.65
C ILE A 134 -14.28 0.98 0.62
N ALA A 135 -13.48 -0.03 0.38
CA ALA A 135 -13.81 -1.20 -0.43
C ALA A 135 -12.86 -2.36 -0.11
N TYR A 136 -13.29 -3.57 -0.37
CA TYR A 136 -12.48 -4.77 -0.17
C TYR A 136 -12.88 -5.90 -1.11
N PHE A 137 -12.00 -6.89 -1.23
CA PHE A 137 -12.30 -8.18 -1.83
C PHE A 137 -11.56 -9.28 -1.08
N ASP A 138 -12.29 -10.30 -0.65
CA ASP A 138 -11.77 -11.45 0.07
C ASP A 138 -12.45 -12.73 -0.43
N ARG A 139 -11.71 -13.83 -0.48
CA ARG A 139 -12.18 -15.16 -0.91
C ARG A 139 -12.22 -16.18 0.20
N GLY A 140 -11.71 -15.81 1.36
CA GLY A 140 -11.45 -16.75 2.45
C GLY A 140 -10.29 -17.71 2.17
N PRO A 141 -10.05 -18.66 3.07
CA PRO A 141 -8.87 -19.50 3.07
C PRO A 141 -8.76 -20.38 1.81
N ILE A 142 -7.52 -20.63 1.37
CA ILE A 142 -7.24 -21.59 0.29
C ILE A 142 -7.59 -23.01 0.75
N LEU A 143 -7.21 -23.36 1.97
CA LEU A 143 -7.60 -24.59 2.64
C LEU A 143 -8.20 -24.28 4.01
N LYS A 144 -9.36 -24.90 4.31
CA LYS A 144 -10.08 -24.63 5.56
C LYS A 144 -9.36 -25.13 6.81
N ASP A 145 -8.60 -26.21 6.68
CA ASP A 145 -8.05 -26.93 7.83
C ASP A 145 -6.51 -26.84 7.92
N LEU A 146 -5.87 -26.16 6.99
CA LEU A 146 -4.42 -26.06 6.92
C LEU A 146 -3.99 -24.69 6.39
N LEU A 147 -3.13 -24.01 7.17
CA LEU A 147 -2.49 -22.80 6.69
C LEU A 147 -1.43 -23.15 5.63
N ILE A 148 -1.64 -22.68 4.43
CA ILE A 148 -0.66 -22.66 3.34
C ILE A 148 -0.43 -21.22 2.92
N SER A 149 0.77 -20.87 2.51
CA SER A 149 1.05 -19.53 2.00
C SER A 149 0.37 -19.31 0.65
N GLY A 150 -0.36 -18.23 0.52
CA GLY A 150 -1.09 -17.83 -0.67
C GLY A 150 -1.72 -16.46 -0.50
N GLY A 151 -2.66 -16.13 -1.35
CA GLY A 151 -3.34 -14.85 -1.35
C GLY A 151 -2.64 -13.78 -2.19
N TYR A 152 -3.09 -12.55 -2.11
CA TYR A 152 -2.58 -11.46 -2.94
C TYR A 152 -1.19 -11.02 -2.51
N TRP A 153 -0.25 -11.11 -3.47
CA TRP A 153 1.14 -10.64 -3.29
C TRP A 153 1.24 -9.14 -3.49
N SER A 154 0.58 -8.61 -4.52
CA SER A 154 0.58 -7.18 -4.82
C SER A 154 -0.68 -6.77 -5.55
N THR A 155 -1.03 -5.50 -5.41
CA THR A 155 -2.14 -4.86 -6.11
C THR A 155 -1.68 -3.55 -6.72
N TYR A 156 -2.08 -3.32 -7.97
CA TYR A 156 -1.74 -2.11 -8.72
C TYR A 156 -2.98 -1.53 -9.37
N TYR A 157 -3.14 -0.22 -9.22
CA TYR A 157 -4.16 0.52 -9.98
C TYR A 157 -3.57 1.01 -11.29
N TYR A 158 -4.28 0.77 -12.38
CA TYR A 158 -3.90 1.25 -13.70
C TYR A 158 -5.12 1.46 -14.58
N GLU A 159 -5.29 2.66 -15.16
CA GLU A 159 -6.35 3.03 -16.11
C GLU A 159 -7.76 2.59 -15.70
N GLY A 160 -8.13 2.78 -14.44
CA GLY A 160 -9.49 2.50 -13.93
C GLY A 160 -9.70 1.08 -13.44
N TYR A 161 -8.65 0.24 -13.41
CA TYR A 161 -8.70 -1.12 -12.91
C TYR A 161 -7.66 -1.39 -11.83
N ILE A 162 -7.97 -2.33 -10.96
CA ILE A 162 -7.03 -2.86 -9.97
C ILE A 162 -6.62 -4.25 -10.42
N TYR A 163 -5.31 -4.50 -10.47
CA TYR A 163 -4.71 -5.78 -10.85
C TYR A 163 -4.10 -6.41 -9.62
N GLY A 164 -4.64 -7.55 -9.19
CA GLY A 164 -4.16 -8.29 -8.04
C GLY A 164 -3.51 -9.60 -8.45
N THR A 165 -2.24 -9.81 -8.08
CA THR A 165 -1.56 -11.09 -8.30
C THR A 165 -1.77 -11.98 -7.07
N GLU A 166 -2.42 -13.10 -7.26
CA GLU A 166 -2.71 -14.09 -6.22
C GLU A 166 -1.80 -15.32 -6.40
N ILE A 167 -1.04 -15.65 -5.36
CA ILE A 167 0.05 -16.65 -5.39
C ILE A 167 -0.43 -18.03 -5.89
N LYS A 168 -1.65 -18.44 -5.54
CA LYS A 168 -2.18 -19.79 -5.84
C LYS A 168 -3.28 -19.79 -6.90
N ARG A 169 -3.96 -18.66 -7.11
CA ARG A 169 -5.17 -18.57 -7.93
C ARG A 169 -5.02 -17.69 -9.18
N GLY A 170 -3.83 -17.09 -9.41
CA GLY A 170 -3.49 -16.36 -10.61
C GLY A 170 -3.64 -14.85 -10.52
N LEU A 171 -4.18 -14.21 -11.55
CA LEU A 171 -4.37 -12.78 -11.66
C LEU A 171 -5.86 -12.45 -11.66
N ASP A 172 -6.25 -11.52 -10.81
CA ASP A 172 -7.58 -10.92 -10.83
C ASP A 172 -7.53 -9.47 -11.31
N VAL A 173 -8.58 -9.06 -11.98
CA VAL A 173 -8.79 -7.68 -12.43
C VAL A 173 -10.09 -7.18 -11.83
N PHE A 174 -10.01 -6.09 -11.07
CA PHE A 174 -11.15 -5.49 -10.38
C PHE A 174 -11.46 -4.11 -10.94
N LYS A 175 -12.70 -3.70 -10.77
CA LYS A 175 -13.17 -2.36 -11.05
C LYS A 175 -13.88 -1.81 -9.83
N LEU A 176 -13.51 -0.58 -9.44
CA LEU A 176 -14.27 0.14 -8.42
C LEU A 176 -15.66 0.49 -8.93
N LEU A 177 -16.65 0.31 -8.08
CA LEU A 177 -18.02 0.73 -8.31
C LEU A 177 -18.36 1.90 -7.41
N PRO A 178 -19.27 2.79 -7.82
CA PRO A 178 -19.78 3.85 -6.95
C PRO A 178 -20.38 3.29 -5.66
N SER A 179 -20.13 3.95 -4.56
CA SER A 179 -20.60 3.61 -3.22
C SER A 179 -20.87 4.88 -2.42
N GLU A 180 -21.20 4.74 -1.16
CA GLU A 180 -21.29 5.88 -0.23
C GLU A 180 -19.92 6.55 0.01
N TYR A 181 -18.81 5.84 -0.25
CA TYR A 181 -17.44 6.34 -0.07
C TYR A 181 -16.81 6.89 -1.34
N LEU A 182 -17.24 6.46 -2.51
CA LEU A 182 -16.69 6.83 -3.81
C LEU A 182 -17.78 7.15 -4.81
N SER A 183 -17.80 8.38 -5.29
CA SER A 183 -18.71 8.81 -6.35
C SER A 183 -18.28 8.29 -7.72
N LYS A 184 -19.20 8.31 -8.67
CA LYS A 184 -18.94 7.96 -10.07
C LYS A 184 -17.93 8.92 -10.71
N GLU A 185 -18.01 10.18 -10.33
CA GLU A 185 -17.15 11.27 -10.81
C GLU A 185 -15.70 11.08 -10.32
N GLU A 186 -15.51 10.73 -9.05
CA GLU A 186 -14.19 10.43 -8.48
C GLU A 186 -13.53 9.22 -9.16
N ILE A 187 -14.30 8.15 -9.39
CA ILE A 187 -13.82 6.96 -10.11
C ILE A 187 -13.42 7.31 -11.56
N ALA A 188 -14.21 8.16 -12.21
CA ALA A 188 -13.89 8.62 -13.57
C ALA A 188 -12.65 9.51 -13.58
N ALA A 189 -12.48 10.40 -12.59
CA ALA A 189 -11.28 11.21 -12.45
C ALA A 189 -10.02 10.35 -12.25
N ALA A 190 -10.10 9.35 -11.36
CA ALA A 190 -9.00 8.41 -11.15
C ALA A 190 -8.59 7.69 -12.44
N LYS A 191 -9.56 7.27 -13.25
CA LYS A 191 -9.29 6.61 -14.55
C LYS A 191 -8.56 7.52 -15.52
N ASN A 192 -8.84 8.81 -15.49
CA ASN A 192 -8.29 9.81 -16.43
C ASN A 192 -7.00 10.48 -15.92
N ALA A 193 -6.50 10.10 -14.75
CA ALA A 193 -5.24 10.60 -14.23
C ALA A 193 -4.06 10.13 -15.09
N TYR A 194 -3.06 10.99 -15.24
CA TYR A 194 -1.86 10.69 -16.00
C TYR A 194 -0.61 11.29 -15.32
N PRO A 195 0.60 10.74 -15.56
CA PRO A 195 1.82 11.26 -14.99
C PRO A 195 2.07 12.73 -15.40
N ALA A 196 2.48 13.55 -14.46
CA ALA A 196 2.81 14.96 -14.71
C ALA A 196 3.87 15.13 -15.82
N GLN A 197 4.75 14.14 -16.00
CA GLN A 197 5.77 14.10 -17.05
C GLN A 197 5.25 13.60 -18.39
N GLY A 198 3.99 13.22 -18.48
CA GLY A 198 3.31 12.71 -19.67
C GLY A 198 3.03 11.20 -19.62
N PRO A 199 2.07 10.73 -20.42
CA PRO A 199 1.50 9.38 -20.30
C PRO A 199 2.49 8.24 -20.62
N ARG A 200 3.59 8.52 -21.31
CA ARG A 200 4.58 7.50 -21.69
C ARG A 200 5.55 7.14 -20.58
N VAL A 201 5.50 7.83 -19.45
CA VAL A 201 6.44 7.65 -18.33
C VAL A 201 5.80 6.86 -17.19
N PHE A 202 4.54 6.48 -17.31
CA PHE A 202 3.80 5.83 -16.24
C PHE A 202 4.29 4.39 -16.01
N ASN A 203 4.67 4.15 -14.75
CA ASN A 203 4.92 2.81 -14.21
C ASN A 203 4.28 2.74 -12.82
N PRO A 204 3.31 1.87 -12.57
CA PRO A 204 2.63 1.77 -11.27
C PRO A 204 3.55 1.46 -10.09
N GLN A 205 4.73 0.88 -10.36
CA GLN A 205 5.75 0.59 -9.35
C GLN A 205 6.68 1.77 -9.06
N GLN A 206 6.71 2.76 -9.93
CA GLN A 206 7.47 3.99 -9.76
C GLN A 206 6.49 5.10 -9.38
N GLN A 207 6.47 5.49 -8.17
CA GLN A 207 5.59 6.53 -7.66
C GLN A 207 5.91 7.88 -8.30
N VAL A 208 5.29 8.16 -9.42
CA VAL A 208 5.38 9.44 -10.11
C VAL A 208 4.12 10.26 -9.81
N PRO A 209 4.23 11.57 -9.59
CA PRO A 209 3.07 12.42 -9.41
C PRO A 209 2.10 12.34 -10.58
N LEU A 210 0.83 12.15 -10.28
CA LEU A 210 -0.26 12.12 -11.25
C LEU A 210 -1.03 13.43 -11.24
N VAL A 211 -1.53 13.82 -12.38
CA VAL A 211 -2.37 14.99 -12.60
C VAL A 211 -3.63 14.60 -13.34
N TRP A 212 -4.62 15.48 -13.32
CA TRP A 212 -5.90 15.26 -13.97
C TRP A 212 -6.11 16.26 -15.11
N PRO A 213 -6.86 15.88 -16.15
CA PRO A 213 -7.27 16.82 -17.19
C PRO A 213 -7.98 18.02 -16.57
N SER A 214 -7.70 19.22 -17.08
CA SER A 214 -8.44 20.42 -16.69
C SER A 214 -9.91 20.27 -17.09
N ALA A 215 -10.83 20.68 -16.23
CA ALA A 215 -12.25 20.73 -16.58
C ALA A 215 -12.41 21.64 -17.82
N GLY A 216 -12.75 21.04 -18.98
CA GLY A 216 -12.95 21.74 -20.24
C GLY A 216 -11.95 21.47 -21.38
N SER A 217 -11.03 20.53 -21.23
CA SER A 217 -10.17 20.02 -22.31
C SER A 217 -10.80 18.76 -22.93
N GLU A 218 -11.88 18.92 -23.70
CA GLU A 218 -12.32 17.98 -24.71
C GLU A 218 -11.89 18.46 -26.09
#